data_5cee8008c2b88cd30ac68e26f75ac1d2
#
_entry.id   5cee8008c2b88cd30ac68e26f75ac1d2
#
_cell.length_a   1.000
_cell.length_b   1.000
_cell.length_c   1.000
_cell.angle_alpha   90.00
_cell.angle_beta   90.00
_cell.angle_gamma   90.00
#
_symmetry.space_group_name_H-M   'P 1'
#
loop_
_entity.id
_entity.type
_entity.pdbx_description
1 polymer ?
#
loop_
_entity_poly.entity_id
_entity_poly.type
_entity_poly.pdbx_seq_one_letter_code
_entity_poly.pdbx_strand_id
1 'polypeptide(L)'
;MKDPYASGMIKENFYHSKSDVEGALVVVLRGKVEDRGLELIKPASRCVKKHEIHELIVSDEENIGPGSEVNKIAYIGFVEIAQGGVILSGDGVFRNGERIGELAGFDETHMPNHLNIVIRCDKRVGGAELGCCTGDGITFRQTKG
;
A
#
# COMPACT_ATOMS: atom_id res chain seq x y z
N MET A 1 -17.89 -11.59 -26.10
CA MET A 1 -16.93 -10.51 -26.33
C MET A 1 -15.74 -10.68 -25.43
N LYS A 2 -14.58 -10.48 -25.97
CA LYS A 2 -13.35 -10.62 -25.19
C LYS A 2 -13.21 -9.47 -24.21
N ASP A 3 -12.87 -9.79 -22.97
CA ASP A 3 -12.62 -8.80 -21.94
C ASP A 3 -11.42 -7.96 -22.36
N PRO A 4 -11.54 -6.64 -22.48
CA PRO A 4 -10.41 -5.78 -22.85
C PRO A 4 -9.23 -5.91 -21.89
N TYR A 5 -9.49 -6.14 -20.63
CA TYR A 5 -8.42 -6.37 -19.65
C TYR A 5 -7.66 -7.65 -19.94
N ALA A 6 -8.38 -8.71 -20.28
CA ALA A 6 -7.76 -9.99 -20.59
C ALA A 6 -6.93 -9.92 -21.87
N SER A 7 -7.32 -9.07 -22.82
CA SER A 7 -6.58 -8.89 -24.05
C SER A 7 -5.37 -7.98 -23.91
N GLY A 8 -5.31 -7.22 -22.83
CA GLY A 8 -4.24 -6.25 -22.60
C GLY A 8 -4.36 -4.99 -23.43
N MET A 9 -5.41 -4.85 -24.25
CA MET A 9 -5.52 -3.73 -25.17
C MET A 9 -5.65 -2.37 -24.52
N ILE A 10 -6.41 -2.29 -23.44
CA ILE A 10 -6.65 -1.00 -22.75
C ILE A 10 -6.11 -0.96 -21.34
N LYS A 11 -5.52 -2.06 -20.87
CA LYS A 11 -5.06 -2.17 -19.49
C LYS A 11 -4.07 -1.08 -19.12
N GLU A 12 -3.05 -0.89 -19.94
CA GLU A 12 -2.05 0.17 -19.74
C GLU A 12 -2.70 1.54 -19.77
N ASN A 13 -3.54 1.77 -20.76
CA ASN A 13 -4.17 3.08 -20.92
C ASN A 13 -5.13 3.39 -19.78
N PHE A 14 -5.79 2.38 -19.27
CA PHE A 14 -6.76 2.57 -18.20
C PHE A 14 -6.12 3.19 -16.95
N TYR A 15 -4.94 2.72 -16.58
CA TYR A 15 -4.25 3.22 -15.38
C TYR A 15 -3.16 4.23 -15.69
N HIS A 16 -2.92 4.50 -16.96
CA HIS A 16 -1.76 5.28 -17.41
C HIS A 16 -1.66 6.66 -16.78
N SER A 17 -2.78 7.32 -16.59
CA SER A 17 -2.80 8.69 -16.12
C SER A 17 -3.51 8.87 -14.78
N LYS A 18 -3.57 7.82 -13.96
CA LYS A 18 -4.20 7.97 -12.68
C LYS A 18 -3.39 8.95 -11.81
N SER A 19 -4.11 9.72 -10.99
CA SER A 19 -3.48 10.70 -10.10
C SER A 19 -2.77 10.03 -8.94
N ASP A 20 -1.77 10.70 -8.40
CA ASP A 20 -1.14 10.27 -7.16
C ASP A 20 -2.17 10.32 -6.03
N VAL A 21 -2.04 9.41 -5.09
CA VAL A 21 -2.79 9.45 -3.84
C VAL A 21 -1.81 9.90 -2.76
N GLU A 22 -2.23 10.87 -1.95
CA GLU A 22 -1.35 11.48 -0.96
C GLU A 22 -2.01 11.53 0.40
N GLY A 23 -1.19 11.41 1.43
CA GLY A 23 -1.64 11.53 2.80
C GLY A 23 -0.50 11.89 3.73
N ALA A 24 -0.79 11.87 5.02
CA ALA A 24 0.21 12.15 6.04
C ALA A 24 0.07 11.17 7.18
N LEU A 25 1.20 10.77 7.78
CA LEU A 25 1.17 9.88 8.93
C LEU A 25 0.56 10.62 10.13
N VAL A 26 -0.45 10.01 10.72
CA VAL A 26 -1.09 10.53 11.94
C VAL A 26 -0.72 9.69 13.16
N VAL A 27 -0.23 8.48 12.95
CA VAL A 27 0.28 7.59 14.00
C VAL A 27 1.53 6.92 13.46
N VAL A 28 2.58 6.85 14.27
CA VAL A 28 3.80 6.10 13.95
C VAL A 28 3.83 4.88 14.85
N LEU A 29 3.99 3.71 14.25
CA LEU A 29 4.05 2.45 14.98
C LEU A 29 5.49 1.93 14.99
N ARG A 30 5.69 0.83 15.70
CA ARG A 30 6.98 0.18 15.83
C ARG A 30 6.83 -1.33 15.84
N GLY A 31 7.94 -2.01 15.62
CA GLY A 31 8.00 -3.45 15.82
C GLY A 31 7.67 -4.25 14.59
N LYS A 32 7.93 -5.53 14.69
CA LYS A 32 7.69 -6.48 13.61
C LYS A 32 7.24 -7.82 14.16
N VAL A 33 6.60 -8.61 13.30
CA VAL A 33 6.02 -9.90 13.63
C VAL A 33 6.43 -10.87 12.54
N GLU A 34 6.66 -12.15 12.91
CA GLU A 34 7.14 -13.17 11.96
C GLU A 34 6.03 -14.04 11.40
N ASP A 35 4.88 -14.10 12.06
CA ASP A 35 3.80 -15.00 11.67
C ASP A 35 2.43 -14.35 11.76
N ARG A 36 2.30 -13.18 11.14
CA ARG A 36 1.08 -12.37 11.24
C ARG A 36 -0.14 -13.00 10.56
N GLY A 37 0.05 -13.72 9.46
CA GLY A 37 -1.05 -14.38 8.76
C GLY A 37 -2.02 -13.43 8.07
N LEU A 38 -1.52 -12.36 7.49
CA LEU A 38 -2.35 -11.49 6.65
C LEU A 38 -2.70 -12.21 5.36
N GLU A 39 -3.92 -11.98 4.86
CA GLU A 39 -4.35 -12.53 3.57
C GLU A 39 -4.72 -11.36 2.67
N LEU A 40 -3.93 -11.17 1.63
CA LEU A 40 -4.19 -10.09 0.68
C LEU A 40 -5.38 -10.46 -0.19
N ILE A 41 -6.31 -9.52 -0.33
CA ILE A 41 -7.50 -9.76 -1.16
C ILE A 41 -7.09 -9.88 -2.63
N LYS A 42 -7.94 -10.52 -3.43
CA LYS A 42 -7.65 -10.74 -4.84
C LYS A 42 -7.69 -9.49 -5.70
N PRO A 43 -8.61 -8.53 -5.45
CA PRO A 43 -8.57 -7.28 -6.22
C PRO A 43 -7.25 -6.55 -6.05
N ALA A 44 -6.72 -6.04 -7.16
CA ALA A 44 -5.42 -5.38 -7.19
C ALA A 44 -5.51 -3.89 -6.87
N SER A 45 -6.71 -3.35 -6.80
CA SER A 45 -6.89 -1.91 -6.60
C SER A 45 -7.89 -1.61 -5.50
N ARG A 46 -7.78 -0.41 -4.96
CA ARG A 46 -8.67 0.06 -3.92
C ARG A 46 -8.86 1.56 -4.05
N CYS A 47 -10.11 2.00 -4.00
CA CYS A 47 -10.41 3.44 -3.96
C CYS A 47 -10.33 3.90 -2.52
N VAL A 48 -9.62 5.00 -2.29
CA VAL A 48 -9.54 5.61 -0.96
C VAL A 48 -9.94 7.07 -1.07
N LYS A 49 -10.59 7.58 -0.03
CA LYS A 49 -11.12 8.93 -0.02
C LYS A 49 -10.35 9.82 0.93
N LYS A 50 -10.37 11.12 0.63
CA LYS A 50 -9.86 12.13 1.54
C LYS A 50 -10.48 11.94 2.92
N HIS A 51 -9.66 12.05 3.95
CA HIS A 51 -9.98 11.91 5.38
C HIS A 51 -10.08 10.47 5.87
N GLU A 52 -10.03 9.47 5.00
CA GLU A 52 -9.94 8.08 5.47
C GLU A 52 -8.58 7.85 6.10
N ILE A 53 -8.54 6.98 7.11
CA ILE A 53 -7.31 6.61 7.80
C ILE A 53 -7.11 5.11 7.62
N HIS A 54 -5.91 4.73 7.18
CA HIS A 54 -5.59 3.32 6.93
C HIS A 54 -4.21 3.01 7.47
N GLU A 55 -3.97 1.74 7.77
CA GLU A 55 -2.70 1.29 8.32
C GLU A 55 -1.72 0.91 7.22
N LEU A 56 -0.46 1.35 7.38
CA LEU A 56 0.63 0.96 6.49
C LEU A 56 1.46 -0.13 7.16
N ILE A 57 1.64 -1.23 6.46
CA ILE A 57 2.39 -2.39 6.91
C ILE A 57 3.41 -2.71 5.82
N VAL A 58 4.65 -3.03 6.21
CA VAL A 58 5.67 -3.43 5.24
C VAL A 58 6.05 -4.89 5.43
N SER A 59 6.45 -5.53 4.35
CA SER A 59 6.97 -6.89 4.35
C SER A 59 8.13 -7.00 3.38
N ASP A 60 9.12 -7.81 3.73
CA ASP A 60 10.24 -8.11 2.84
C ASP A 60 10.09 -9.47 2.18
N GLU A 61 8.96 -10.14 2.33
CA GLU A 61 8.71 -11.40 1.64
C GLU A 61 8.67 -11.17 0.15
N GLU A 62 9.23 -12.10 -0.60
CA GLU A 62 9.29 -11.99 -2.05
C GLU A 62 8.00 -12.50 -2.69
N ASN A 63 7.68 -11.96 -3.86
CA ASN A 63 6.56 -12.43 -4.68
C ASN A 63 5.20 -12.32 -4.00
N ILE A 64 5.04 -11.37 -3.08
CA ILE A 64 3.73 -11.13 -2.49
C ILE A 64 2.92 -10.18 -3.37
N GLY A 65 1.64 -10.44 -3.45
CA GLY A 65 0.71 -9.65 -4.24
C GLY A 65 -0.71 -10.05 -3.94
N PRO A 66 -1.67 -9.62 -4.76
CA PRO A 66 -3.07 -9.98 -4.53
C PRO A 66 -3.25 -11.48 -4.39
N GLY A 67 -3.96 -11.89 -3.35
CA GLY A 67 -4.21 -13.30 -3.04
C GLY A 67 -3.15 -13.98 -2.21
N SER A 68 -2.02 -13.32 -1.94
CA SER A 68 -0.93 -13.92 -1.16
C SER A 68 -1.22 -13.91 0.33
N GLU A 69 -0.63 -14.87 1.05
CA GLU A 69 -0.54 -14.80 2.50
C GLU A 69 0.78 -14.12 2.86
N VAL A 70 0.75 -13.24 3.86
CA VAL A 70 1.93 -12.48 4.29
C VAL A 70 2.11 -12.66 5.78
N ASN A 71 3.28 -13.09 6.20
CA ASN A 71 3.57 -13.40 7.61
C ASN A 71 4.61 -12.46 8.22
N LYS A 72 5.68 -12.17 7.52
CA LYS A 72 6.78 -11.37 8.05
C LYS A 72 6.53 -9.90 7.75
N ILE A 73 6.13 -9.16 8.77
CA ILE A 73 5.72 -7.77 8.60
C ILE A 73 6.37 -6.86 9.63
N ALA A 74 6.29 -5.56 9.36
CA ALA A 74 6.60 -4.52 10.33
C ALA A 74 5.54 -3.43 10.21
N TYR A 75 5.28 -2.75 11.31
CA TYR A 75 4.20 -1.75 11.40
C TYR A 75 4.79 -0.36 11.19
N ILE A 76 4.34 0.34 10.16
CA ILE A 76 4.79 1.71 9.87
C ILE A 76 3.96 2.73 10.64
N GLY A 77 2.65 2.66 10.51
CA GLY A 77 1.77 3.63 11.15
C GLY A 77 0.44 3.73 10.45
N PHE A 78 -0.29 4.80 10.77
CA PHE A 78 -1.56 5.09 10.11
C PHE A 78 -1.42 6.36 9.29
N VAL A 79 -1.96 6.32 8.08
CA VAL A 79 -1.95 7.47 7.16
C VAL A 79 -3.37 8.00 7.01
N GLU A 80 -3.51 9.31 7.13
CA GLU A 80 -4.76 9.99 6.79
C GLU A 80 -4.65 10.49 5.36
N ILE A 81 -5.62 10.12 4.53
CA ILE A 81 -5.61 10.46 3.10
C ILE A 81 -5.96 11.94 2.95
N ALA A 82 -5.12 12.68 2.24
CA ALA A 82 -5.34 14.10 1.95
C ALA A 82 -5.85 14.29 0.52
N GLN A 83 -5.38 13.46 -0.42
CA GLN A 83 -5.86 13.46 -1.80
C GLN A 83 -6.20 12.03 -2.15
N GLY A 84 -7.49 11.78 -2.35
CA GLY A 84 -8.00 10.45 -2.64
C GLY A 84 -7.79 10.05 -4.09
N GLY A 85 -8.12 8.82 -4.37
CA GLY A 85 -8.01 8.24 -5.69
C GLY A 85 -7.90 6.73 -5.60
N VAL A 86 -7.30 6.13 -6.61
CA VAL A 86 -7.13 4.68 -6.68
C VAL A 86 -5.69 4.32 -6.38
N ILE A 87 -5.49 3.44 -5.41
CA ILE A 87 -4.18 2.82 -5.18
C ILE A 87 -4.18 1.43 -5.78
N LEU A 88 -3.08 1.03 -6.37
CA LEU A 88 -2.99 -0.15 -7.21
C LEU A 88 -1.76 -0.96 -6.85
N SER A 89 -1.90 -2.27 -6.79
CA SER A 89 -0.76 -3.17 -6.61
C SER A 89 0.32 -2.83 -7.66
N GLY A 90 1.55 -2.65 -7.21
CA GLY A 90 2.65 -2.21 -8.05
C GLY A 90 2.95 -0.71 -7.98
N ASP A 91 2.07 0.09 -7.40
CA ASP A 91 2.35 1.51 -7.19
C ASP A 91 3.60 1.69 -6.33
N GLY A 92 4.42 2.66 -6.66
CA GLY A 92 5.52 3.05 -5.79
C GLY A 92 4.96 3.78 -4.57
N VAL A 93 5.53 3.51 -3.40
CA VAL A 93 5.15 4.17 -2.16
C VAL A 93 6.32 4.99 -1.66
N PHE A 94 6.06 6.26 -1.41
CA PHE A 94 7.10 7.23 -1.06
C PHE A 94 6.78 7.88 0.27
N ARG A 95 7.82 8.09 1.07
CA ARG A 95 7.73 8.86 2.31
C ARG A 95 8.59 10.11 2.15
N ASN A 96 7.97 11.27 2.23
CA ASN A 96 8.65 12.55 2.04
C ASN A 96 9.47 12.58 0.74
N GLY A 97 8.93 11.97 -0.33
CA GLY A 97 9.57 11.93 -1.63
C GLY A 97 10.56 10.79 -1.84
N GLU A 98 10.88 10.04 -0.81
CA GLU A 98 11.82 8.92 -0.90
C GLU A 98 11.08 7.60 -0.98
N ARG A 99 11.42 6.77 -1.95
CA ARG A 99 10.74 5.48 -2.15
C ARG A 99 11.04 4.54 -0.98
N ILE A 100 9.99 4.00 -0.39
CA ILE A 100 10.14 2.99 0.67
C ILE A 100 9.77 1.59 0.20
N GLY A 101 9.07 1.46 -0.92
CA GLY A 101 8.70 0.15 -1.44
C GLY A 101 7.65 0.27 -2.51
N GLU A 102 6.96 -0.85 -2.76
CA GLU A 102 5.86 -0.86 -3.72
C GLU A 102 4.64 -1.54 -3.09
N LEU A 103 3.47 -1.10 -3.50
CA LEU A 103 2.22 -1.62 -2.97
C LEU A 103 2.05 -3.08 -3.40
N ALA A 104 1.92 -3.97 -2.42
CA ALA A 104 1.70 -5.39 -2.70
C ALA A 104 0.21 -5.71 -2.79
N GLY A 105 -0.58 -5.21 -1.85
CA GLY A 105 -2.00 -5.49 -1.82
C GLY A 105 -2.64 -5.04 -0.53
N PHE A 106 -3.82 -5.56 -0.25
CA PHE A 106 -4.66 -5.08 0.83
C PHE A 106 -5.17 -6.25 1.67
N ASP A 107 -5.19 -6.06 2.98
CA ASP A 107 -5.78 -7.01 3.91
C ASP A 107 -6.94 -6.34 4.61
N GLU A 108 -8.06 -7.04 4.72
CA GLU A 108 -9.31 -6.48 5.23
C GLU A 108 -9.66 -6.98 6.64
N THR A 109 -8.67 -7.50 7.38
CA THR A 109 -8.91 -8.04 8.71
C THR A 109 -9.63 -7.05 9.63
N HIS A 110 -9.30 -5.77 9.54
CA HIS A 110 -9.85 -4.74 10.42
C HIS A 110 -10.98 -3.92 9.80
N MET A 111 -11.44 -4.29 8.61
CA MET A 111 -12.60 -3.61 8.03
C MET A 111 -13.86 -3.94 8.83
N PRO A 112 -14.79 -3.02 8.94
CA PRO A 112 -14.89 -1.73 8.24
C PRO A 112 -14.11 -0.59 8.89
N ASN A 113 -13.38 -0.83 9.96
CA ASN A 113 -12.65 0.24 10.65
C ASN A 113 -11.59 0.86 9.74
N HIS A 114 -10.63 0.06 9.31
CA HIS A 114 -9.58 0.54 8.42
C HIS A 114 -9.02 -0.61 7.59
N LEU A 115 -8.38 -0.24 6.50
CA LEU A 115 -7.72 -1.18 5.59
C LEU A 115 -6.26 -1.34 6.03
N ASN A 116 -5.72 -2.52 5.88
CA ASN A 116 -4.27 -2.74 5.99
C ASN A 116 -3.68 -2.66 4.59
N ILE A 117 -2.84 -1.66 4.37
CA ILE A 117 -2.16 -1.45 3.09
C ILE A 117 -0.78 -2.08 3.24
N VAL A 118 -0.51 -3.13 2.46
CA VAL A 118 0.73 -3.89 2.59
C VAL A 118 1.69 -3.48 1.48
N ILE A 119 2.89 -3.09 1.91
CA ILE A 119 3.95 -2.57 1.05
C ILE A 119 5.10 -3.58 1.07
N ARG A 120 5.54 -4.01 -0.10
CA ARG A 120 6.73 -4.84 -0.20
C ARG A 120 7.95 -3.93 -0.20
N CYS A 121 8.91 -4.22 0.67
CA CYS A 121 10.11 -3.40 0.82
C CYS A 121 11.34 -4.30 0.99
N ASP A 122 12.52 -3.71 0.90
CA ASP A 122 13.76 -4.47 1.13
C ASP A 122 14.19 -4.42 2.59
N LYS A 123 13.76 -3.41 3.34
CA LYS A 123 14.14 -3.24 4.73
C LYS A 123 12.90 -3.28 5.60
N ARG A 124 12.65 -4.42 6.22
CA ARG A 124 11.46 -4.64 7.04
C ARG A 124 11.72 -4.14 8.47
N VAL A 125 11.43 -2.87 8.70
CA VAL A 125 11.51 -2.25 10.03
C VAL A 125 10.25 -1.44 10.27
N GLY A 126 9.93 -1.22 11.54
CA GLY A 126 8.77 -0.42 11.92
C GLY A 126 8.98 1.06 11.63
N GLY A 127 7.89 1.81 11.71
CA GLY A 127 7.92 3.24 11.43
C GLY A 127 8.90 3.98 12.34
N ALA A 128 8.87 3.67 13.63
CA ALA A 128 9.79 4.31 14.58
C ALA A 128 11.24 4.01 14.23
N GLU A 129 11.54 2.75 13.89
CA GLU A 129 12.90 2.32 13.53
C GLU A 129 13.36 2.94 12.20
N LEU A 130 12.41 3.21 11.31
CA LEU A 130 12.71 3.87 10.02
C LEU A 130 12.92 5.37 10.18
N GLY A 131 12.56 5.94 11.33
CA GLY A 131 12.68 7.36 11.57
C GLY A 131 11.44 8.16 11.17
N CYS A 132 10.30 7.50 11.03
CA CYS A 132 9.06 8.19 10.68
C CYS A 132 8.60 9.11 11.80
N CYS A 133 7.98 10.22 11.40
CA CYS A 133 7.37 11.18 12.32
C CYS A 133 5.94 11.43 11.88
N THR A 134 5.08 11.79 12.83
CA THR A 134 3.74 12.25 12.47
C THR A 134 3.86 13.49 11.58
N GLY A 135 3.02 13.54 10.55
CA GLY A 135 3.09 14.61 9.56
C GLY A 135 3.92 14.24 8.34
N ASP A 136 4.69 13.16 8.38
CA ASP A 136 5.43 12.72 7.20
C ASP A 136 4.46 12.46 6.05
N GLY A 137 4.80 12.94 4.85
CA GLY A 137 3.99 12.74 3.66
C GLY A 137 4.16 11.34 3.10
N ILE A 138 3.03 10.74 2.72
CA ILE A 138 3.00 9.43 2.07
C ILE A 138 2.37 9.63 0.70
N THR A 139 3.02 9.12 -0.34
CA THR A 139 2.52 9.21 -1.71
C THR A 139 2.48 7.83 -2.33
N PHE A 140 1.36 7.51 -2.97
CA PHE A 140 1.21 6.32 -3.80
C PHE A 140 1.20 6.78 -5.25
N ARG A 141 2.15 6.30 -6.03
CA ARG A 141 2.34 6.77 -7.41
C ARG A 141 2.43 5.61 -8.37
N GLN A 142 1.69 5.68 -9.44
CA GLN A 142 1.76 4.66 -10.47
C GLN A 142 3.16 4.62 -11.05
N THR A 143 3.74 3.41 -11.10
CA THR A 143 5.02 3.22 -11.74
C THR A 143 4.79 2.75 -13.16
N LYS A 144 5.64 3.18 -14.08
CA LYS A 144 5.58 2.67 -15.44
C LYS A 144 6.13 1.26 -15.46
N GLY A 145 5.33 0.37 -15.89
CA GLY A 145 5.72 -1.03 -16.04
C GLY A 145 6.60 -1.25 -17.23
#